data_300df46af79c3680dfb5afa0884a6687
#
_entry.id   300df46af79c3680dfb5afa0884a6687
#
_cell.length_a   1.000
_cell.length_b   1.000
_cell.length_c   1.000
_cell.angle_alpha   90.00
_cell.angle_beta   90.00
_cell.angle_gamma   90.00
#
_symmetry.space_group_name_H-M   'P 1'
#
loop_
_entity.id
_entity.type
_entity.pdbx_description
1 polymer ?
#
loop_
_entity_poly.entity_id
_entity_poly.type
_entity_poly.pdbx_seq_one_letter_code
_entity_poly.pdbx_strand_id
1 'polypeptide(L)'
;NWPILYDYVHPLPNSQRYVKMLSTYHDIKLFVVSQSDSKVMKAKVDFIRKSFSCIPEDNIIFMTDKSLLKLNVHVDDNVDQLKGKGVHKLLFTASWNKDYNTSKNGMVRVNNWDECYNEIIRCYNAWKDIQELYT
;
A
#
# COMPACT_ATOMS: atom_id res chain seq x y z
N ASN A 1 4.96 -2.29 -19.74
CA ASN A 1 3.98 -3.23 -20.25
C ASN A 1 2.68 -3.29 -19.47
N TRP A 2 2.45 -2.27 -18.66
CA TRP A 2 1.23 -2.18 -17.89
C TRP A 2 -0.06 -2.27 -18.73
N PRO A 3 -0.18 -1.64 -19.92
CA PRO A 3 -1.43 -1.71 -20.68
C PRO A 3 -1.84 -3.14 -21.04
N ILE A 4 -0.88 -4.01 -21.35
CA ILE A 4 -1.14 -5.41 -21.66
C ILE A 4 -1.48 -6.19 -20.40
N LEU A 5 -0.78 -5.89 -19.29
CA LEU A 5 -0.97 -6.57 -18.02
C LEU A 5 -2.31 -6.25 -17.37
N TYR A 6 -2.84 -5.04 -17.52
CA TYR A 6 -4.09 -4.64 -16.88
C TYR A 6 -5.31 -5.39 -17.37
N ASP A 7 -5.29 -5.88 -18.60
CA ASP A 7 -6.40 -6.67 -19.12
C ASP A 7 -6.43 -8.09 -18.52
N TYR A 8 -5.29 -8.57 -18.03
CA TYR A 8 -5.13 -9.95 -17.55
C TYR A 8 -4.71 -10.06 -16.09
N VAL A 9 -4.33 -8.96 -15.46
CA VAL A 9 -3.88 -8.99 -14.06
C VAL A 9 -5.07 -9.12 -13.14
N HIS A 10 -4.96 -10.03 -12.20
CA HIS A 10 -5.89 -10.13 -11.08
C HIS A 10 -5.22 -9.55 -9.83
N PRO A 11 -6.00 -8.97 -8.91
CA PRO A 11 -5.46 -8.57 -7.62
C PRO A 11 -4.79 -9.75 -6.92
N LEU A 12 -3.77 -9.45 -6.12
CA LEU A 12 -3.11 -10.48 -5.32
C LEU A 12 -4.12 -11.19 -4.42
N PRO A 13 -3.88 -12.49 -4.10
CA PRO A 13 -4.80 -13.24 -3.26
C PRO A 13 -5.15 -12.50 -1.96
N ASN A 14 -6.43 -12.44 -1.66
CA ASN A 14 -7.01 -11.79 -0.47
C ASN A 14 -6.89 -10.28 -0.39
N SER A 15 -6.23 -9.61 -1.36
CA SER A 15 -6.06 -8.16 -1.33
C SER A 15 -7.40 -7.42 -1.27
N GLN A 16 -8.36 -7.81 -2.09
CA GLN A 16 -9.67 -7.16 -2.15
C GLN A 16 -10.42 -7.29 -0.82
N ARG A 17 -10.37 -8.45 -0.20
CA ARG A 17 -11.01 -8.72 1.09
C ARG A 17 -10.43 -7.82 2.18
N TYR A 18 -9.12 -7.79 2.32
CA TYR A 18 -8.47 -7.03 3.39
C TYR A 18 -8.53 -5.53 3.17
N VAL A 19 -8.41 -5.07 1.94
CA VAL A 19 -8.57 -3.64 1.63
C VAL A 19 -10.00 -3.19 1.97
N LYS A 20 -11.00 -4.00 1.65
CA LYS A 20 -12.38 -3.71 2.02
C LYS A 20 -12.55 -3.67 3.54
N MET A 21 -11.94 -4.59 4.27
CA MET A 21 -11.98 -4.58 5.74
C MET A 21 -11.36 -3.30 6.30
N LEU A 22 -10.22 -2.87 5.77
CA LEU A 22 -9.58 -1.62 6.20
C LEU A 22 -10.47 -0.41 5.91
N SER A 23 -11.22 -0.41 4.82
CA SER A 23 -12.09 0.69 4.45
C SER A 23 -13.25 0.89 5.43
N THR A 24 -13.56 -0.10 6.27
CA THR A 24 -14.63 0.00 7.27
C THR A 24 -14.23 0.81 8.51
N TYR A 25 -12.94 1.04 8.71
CA TYR A 25 -12.46 1.87 9.83
C TYR A 25 -12.61 3.34 9.46
N HIS A 26 -13.39 4.10 10.23
CA HIS A 26 -13.68 5.50 9.90
C HIS A 26 -12.46 6.42 9.99
N ASP A 27 -11.44 6.04 10.76
CA ASP A 27 -10.21 6.80 10.96
C ASP A 27 -9.03 6.27 10.13
N ILE A 28 -9.27 5.31 9.22
CA ILE A 28 -8.29 4.87 8.23
C ILE A 28 -8.65 5.44 6.87
N LYS A 29 -7.72 6.18 6.28
CA LYS A 29 -7.84 6.67 4.90
C LYS A 29 -6.94 5.84 4.01
N LEU A 30 -7.52 5.26 2.97
CA LEU A 30 -6.80 4.42 2.03
C LEU A 30 -6.44 5.21 0.78
N PHE A 31 -5.18 5.13 0.39
CA PHE A 31 -4.66 5.74 -0.83
C PHE A 31 -3.98 4.67 -1.67
N VAL A 32 -4.13 4.76 -2.97
CA VAL A 32 -3.32 4.01 -3.92
C VAL A 32 -2.38 5.00 -4.58
N VAL A 33 -1.08 4.75 -4.44
CA VAL A 33 -0.07 5.60 -5.06
C VAL A 33 0.71 4.76 -6.06
N SER A 34 0.74 5.19 -7.30
CA SER A 34 1.34 4.44 -8.39
C SER A 34 2.23 5.33 -9.24
N GLN A 35 3.30 4.73 -9.77
CA GLN A 35 4.03 5.34 -10.87
C GLN A 35 3.30 5.03 -12.17
N SER A 36 3.16 6.02 -13.04
CA SER A 36 2.56 5.79 -14.34
C SER A 36 2.94 6.88 -15.33
N ASP A 37 3.16 6.49 -16.58
CA ASP A 37 3.13 7.47 -17.66
C ASP A 37 1.67 7.71 -18.08
N SER A 38 1.46 8.79 -18.83
CA SER A 38 0.12 9.21 -19.26
C SER A 38 -0.62 8.17 -20.09
N LYS A 39 0.12 7.30 -20.79
CA LYS A 39 -0.47 6.30 -21.71
C LYS A 39 -1.22 5.18 -20.98
N VAL A 40 -0.81 4.87 -19.76
CA VAL A 40 -1.38 3.75 -19.00
C VAL A 40 -2.20 4.20 -17.80
N MET A 41 -2.26 5.50 -17.54
CA MET A 41 -2.91 6.06 -16.37
C MET A 41 -4.37 5.67 -16.27
N LYS A 42 -5.11 5.80 -17.38
CA LYS A 42 -6.53 5.42 -17.42
C LYS A 42 -6.73 3.93 -17.12
N ALA A 43 -5.92 3.06 -17.72
CA ALA A 43 -6.00 1.62 -17.48
C ALA A 43 -5.75 1.28 -16.01
N LYS A 44 -4.80 1.96 -15.38
CA LYS A 44 -4.52 1.80 -13.94
C LYS A 44 -5.70 2.24 -13.09
N VAL A 45 -6.28 3.39 -13.36
CA VAL A 45 -7.45 3.89 -12.63
C VAL A 45 -8.61 2.91 -12.76
N ASP A 46 -8.90 2.46 -13.97
CA ASP A 46 -9.99 1.51 -14.23
C ASP A 46 -9.77 0.20 -13.47
N PHE A 47 -8.56 -0.33 -13.48
CA PHE A 47 -8.20 -1.53 -12.74
C PHE A 47 -8.41 -1.35 -11.22
N ILE A 48 -7.91 -0.26 -10.66
CA ILE A 48 -8.02 0.01 -9.22
C ILE A 48 -9.48 0.18 -8.82
N ARG A 49 -10.25 0.92 -9.58
CA ARG A 49 -11.67 1.14 -9.27
C ARG A 49 -12.51 -0.13 -9.38
N LYS A 50 -12.19 -0.98 -10.36
CA LYS A 50 -12.86 -2.26 -10.52
C LYS A 50 -12.50 -3.23 -9.40
N SER A 51 -11.21 -3.29 -9.05
CA SER A 51 -10.69 -4.25 -8.07
C SER A 51 -10.91 -3.80 -6.63
N PHE A 52 -10.85 -2.50 -6.37
CA PHE A 52 -10.91 -1.91 -5.02
C PHE A 52 -11.90 -0.75 -5.01
N SER A 53 -13.17 -1.07 -5.23
CA SER A 53 -14.24 -0.08 -5.34
C SER A 53 -14.46 0.75 -4.06
N CYS A 54 -13.95 0.27 -2.91
CA CYS A 54 -14.00 0.98 -1.64
C CYS A 54 -12.99 2.14 -1.55
N ILE A 55 -12.03 2.24 -2.47
CA ILE A 55 -11.07 3.35 -2.51
C ILE A 55 -11.63 4.45 -3.39
N PRO A 56 -11.86 5.66 -2.86
CA PRO A 56 -12.35 6.78 -3.67
C PRO A 56 -11.37 7.14 -4.79
N GLU A 57 -11.89 7.57 -5.92
CA GLU A 57 -11.06 7.98 -7.05
C GLU A 57 -10.07 9.10 -6.68
N ASP A 58 -10.52 10.03 -5.82
CA ASP A 58 -9.66 11.13 -5.36
C ASP A 58 -8.46 10.65 -4.55
N ASN A 59 -8.48 9.42 -4.06
CA ASN A 59 -7.39 8.83 -3.30
C ASN A 59 -6.45 8.00 -4.17
N ILE A 60 -6.60 8.05 -5.48
CA ILE A 60 -5.68 7.42 -6.44
C ILE A 60 -4.71 8.50 -6.92
N ILE A 61 -3.44 8.34 -6.59
CA ILE A 61 -2.40 9.34 -6.82
C ILE A 61 -1.33 8.74 -7.71
N PHE A 62 -0.89 9.51 -8.70
CA PHE A 62 0.24 9.13 -9.54
C PHE A 62 1.42 10.05 -9.25
N MET A 63 2.56 9.46 -8.94
CA MET A 63 3.80 10.19 -8.74
C MET A 63 5.01 9.29 -8.98
N THR A 64 6.12 9.89 -9.36
CA THR A 64 7.35 9.15 -9.69
C THR A 64 8.09 8.69 -8.43
N ASP A 65 8.22 9.57 -7.46
CA ASP A 65 8.98 9.30 -6.24
C ASP A 65 8.05 9.27 -5.04
N LYS A 66 7.58 8.07 -4.69
CA LYS A 66 6.68 7.85 -3.55
C LYS A 66 7.39 8.03 -2.20
N SER A 67 8.72 8.06 -2.19
CA SER A 67 9.48 8.31 -0.96
C SER A 67 9.25 9.70 -0.39
N LEU A 68 8.71 10.63 -1.19
CA LEU A 68 8.35 11.97 -0.75
C LEU A 68 7.08 12.02 0.10
N LEU A 69 6.30 10.96 0.08
CA LEU A 69 5.05 10.90 0.84
C LEU A 69 5.32 10.62 2.31
N LYS A 70 4.61 11.34 3.16
CA LYS A 70 4.60 11.09 4.60
C LYS A 70 3.30 10.38 4.97
N LEU A 71 3.34 9.06 4.94
CA LEU A 71 2.20 8.20 5.28
C LEU A 71 2.42 7.56 6.66
N ASN A 72 1.34 7.29 7.37
CA ASN A 72 1.43 6.53 8.62
C ASN A 72 1.91 5.10 8.35
N VAL A 73 1.36 4.46 7.32
CA VAL A 73 1.78 3.14 6.86
C VAL A 73 1.94 3.20 5.35
N HIS A 74 3.09 2.79 4.86
CA HIS A 74 3.38 2.72 3.44
C HIS A 74 3.74 1.28 3.07
N VAL A 75 2.95 0.68 2.21
CA VAL A 75 3.17 -0.68 1.71
C VAL A 75 3.66 -0.58 0.26
N ASP A 76 4.78 -1.17 -0.02
CA ASP A 76 5.35 -1.17 -1.38
C ASP A 76 6.22 -2.41 -1.57
N ASP A 77 6.43 -2.82 -2.81
CA ASP A 77 7.36 -3.89 -3.17
C ASP A 77 8.71 -3.36 -3.65
N ASN A 78 8.83 -2.06 -3.82
CA ASN A 78 10.06 -1.39 -4.24
C ASN A 78 10.71 -0.71 -3.04
N VAL A 79 11.89 -1.21 -2.67
CA VAL A 79 12.66 -0.71 -1.54
C VAL A 79 12.91 0.79 -1.64
N ASP A 80 13.25 1.29 -2.83
CA ASP A 80 13.58 2.71 -3.00
C ASP A 80 12.38 3.62 -2.75
N GLN A 81 11.17 3.15 -3.01
CA GLN A 81 9.95 3.91 -2.76
C GLN A 81 9.62 3.98 -1.26
N LEU A 82 10.16 3.08 -0.45
CA LEU A 82 9.96 3.06 1.00
C LEU A 82 11.01 3.87 1.78
N LYS A 83 12.06 4.36 1.13
CA LYS A 83 13.15 5.11 1.78
C LYS A 83 12.78 6.55 2.12
N GLY A 84 11.54 6.84 2.39
CA GLY A 84 11.05 8.18 2.65
C GLY A 84 10.70 8.42 4.10
N LYS A 85 9.76 9.33 4.30
CA LYS A 85 9.34 9.84 5.61
C LYS A 85 8.17 9.07 6.23
N GLY A 86 7.79 7.94 5.66
CA GLY A 86 6.73 7.10 6.22
C GLY A 86 7.09 6.58 7.61
N VAL A 87 6.12 6.50 8.50
CA VAL A 87 6.34 6.04 9.88
C VAL A 87 6.53 4.52 9.93
N HIS A 88 5.62 3.79 9.30
CA HIS A 88 5.68 2.33 9.20
C HIS A 88 5.85 1.94 7.74
N LYS A 89 6.95 1.24 7.45
CA LYS A 89 7.32 0.85 6.10
C LYS A 89 7.21 -0.66 5.97
N LEU A 90 6.26 -1.11 5.16
CA LEU A 90 6.01 -2.53 4.94
C LEU A 90 6.49 -2.91 3.55
N LEU A 91 7.52 -3.75 3.48
CA LEU A 91 8.01 -4.27 2.21
C LEU A 91 7.26 -5.54 1.86
N PHE A 92 6.45 -5.45 0.81
CA PHE A 92 5.73 -6.61 0.30
C PHE A 92 6.68 -7.47 -0.53
N THR A 93 6.81 -8.75 -0.17
CA THR A 93 7.78 -9.65 -0.80
C THR A 93 7.48 -9.86 -2.28
N ALA A 94 8.49 -9.66 -3.09
CA ALA A 94 8.50 -9.96 -4.51
C ALA A 94 9.86 -10.58 -4.89
N SER A 95 9.97 -11.16 -6.08
CA SER A 95 11.19 -11.83 -6.50
C SER A 95 12.42 -10.93 -6.47
N TRP A 96 12.25 -9.62 -6.72
CA TRP A 96 13.36 -8.65 -6.77
C TRP A 96 13.79 -8.11 -5.42
N ASN A 97 13.04 -8.37 -4.34
CA ASN A 97 13.35 -7.81 -3.02
C ASN A 97 13.51 -8.88 -1.92
N LYS A 98 13.37 -10.16 -2.24
CA LYS A 98 13.32 -11.23 -1.25
C LYS A 98 14.57 -11.33 -0.37
N ASP A 99 15.73 -10.91 -0.88
CA ASP A 99 17.00 -10.97 -0.16
C ASP A 99 17.35 -9.68 0.59
N TYR A 100 16.50 -8.66 0.49
CA TYR A 100 16.72 -7.38 1.16
C TYR A 100 16.55 -7.51 2.67
N ASN A 101 17.52 -6.97 3.42
CA ASN A 101 17.45 -7.01 4.89
C ASN A 101 16.59 -5.88 5.42
N THR A 102 15.33 -6.18 5.67
CA THR A 102 14.35 -5.19 6.15
C THR A 102 14.62 -4.71 7.57
N SER A 103 15.04 -5.60 8.47
CA SER A 103 15.24 -5.27 9.88
C SER A 103 16.37 -4.24 10.09
N LYS A 104 17.42 -4.30 9.29
CA LYS A 104 18.51 -3.32 9.34
C LYS A 104 18.14 -1.95 8.77
N ASN A 105 17.04 -1.87 8.03
CA ASN A 105 16.67 -0.68 7.29
C ASN A 105 15.33 -0.07 7.75
N GLY A 106 14.86 -0.48 8.91
CA GLY A 106 13.65 0.10 9.50
C GLY A 106 12.37 -0.27 8.79
N MET A 107 12.35 -1.41 8.13
CA MET A 107 11.18 -1.93 7.41
C MET A 107 10.70 -3.23 8.02
N VAL A 108 9.43 -3.54 7.82
CA VAL A 108 8.84 -4.83 8.18
C VAL A 108 8.47 -5.56 6.91
N ARG A 109 8.88 -6.82 6.81
CA ARG A 109 8.56 -7.66 5.66
C ARG A 109 7.19 -8.28 5.82
N VAL A 110 6.39 -8.20 4.77
CA VAL A 110 5.11 -8.90 4.68
C VAL A 110 5.10 -9.74 3.39
N ASN A 111 4.73 -11.01 3.48
CA ASN A 111 4.85 -11.94 2.37
C ASN A 111 3.53 -12.16 1.62
N ASN A 112 2.42 -11.77 2.22
CA ASN A 112 1.09 -11.93 1.66
C ASN A 112 0.15 -10.91 2.31
N TRP A 113 -1.09 -10.85 1.84
CA TRP A 113 -2.05 -9.87 2.38
C TRP A 113 -2.52 -10.21 3.79
N ASP A 114 -2.50 -11.49 4.20
CA ASP A 114 -2.80 -11.85 5.58
C ASP A 114 -1.79 -11.22 6.54
N GLU A 115 -0.49 -11.35 6.26
CA GLU A 115 0.57 -10.72 7.05
C GLU A 115 0.51 -9.20 6.96
N CYS A 116 0.27 -8.67 5.78
CA CYS A 116 0.17 -7.23 5.55
C CYS A 116 -0.96 -6.61 6.36
N TYR A 117 -2.15 -7.20 6.31
CA TYR A 117 -3.30 -6.74 7.07
C TYR A 117 -3.02 -6.77 8.57
N ASN A 118 -2.49 -7.89 9.08
CA ASN A 118 -2.20 -8.03 10.50
C ASN A 118 -1.20 -6.98 10.98
N GLU A 119 -0.18 -6.68 10.17
CA GLU A 119 0.80 -5.65 10.51
C GLU A 119 0.19 -4.24 10.47
N ILE A 120 -0.67 -3.95 9.49
CA ILE A 120 -1.39 -2.67 9.43
C ILE A 120 -2.24 -2.48 10.68
N ILE A 121 -2.97 -3.52 11.10
CA ILE A 121 -3.82 -3.46 12.29
C ILE A 121 -2.97 -3.28 13.56
N ARG A 122 -1.83 -3.93 13.64
CA ARG A 122 -0.90 -3.74 14.75
C ARG A 122 -0.45 -2.27 14.84
N CYS A 123 -0.08 -1.68 13.72
CA CYS A 123 0.28 -0.26 13.64
C CYS A 123 -0.88 0.65 14.03
N TYR A 124 -2.08 0.33 13.54
CA TYR A 124 -3.29 1.08 13.85
C TYR A 124 -3.61 1.05 15.34
N ASN A 125 -3.55 -0.13 15.97
CA ASN A 125 -3.83 -0.26 17.40
C ASN A 125 -2.81 0.51 18.25
N ALA A 126 -1.54 0.47 17.87
CA ALA A 126 -0.50 1.24 18.55
C ALA A 126 -0.75 2.74 18.43
N TRP A 127 -1.16 3.20 17.26
CA TRP A 127 -1.52 4.60 17.04
C TRP A 127 -2.74 5.00 17.89
N LYS A 128 -3.77 4.17 17.94
CA LYS A 128 -4.98 4.40 18.76
C LYS A 128 -4.61 4.55 20.25
N ASP A 129 -3.77 3.65 20.76
CA ASP A 129 -3.35 3.68 22.15
C ASP A 129 -2.64 5.01 22.47
N ILE A 130 -1.79 5.49 21.56
CA ILE A 130 -1.11 6.78 21.74
C ILE A 130 -2.13 7.92 21.73
N GLN A 131 -3.12 7.91 20.83
CA GLN A 131 -4.14 8.94 20.77
C GLN A 131 -4.97 8.99 22.06
N GLU A 132 -5.30 7.86 22.64
CA GLU A 132 -6.04 7.75 23.88
C GLU A 132 -5.28 8.35 25.07
N LEU A 133 -3.94 8.28 25.05
CA LEU A 133 -3.11 8.91 26.10
C LEU A 133 -3.17 10.44 26.11
N TYR A 134 -3.52 11.05 24.98
CA TYR A 134 -3.54 12.52 24.83
C TYR A 134 -4.95 13.11 24.77
N THR A 135 -5.96 12.29 24.99
CA THR A 135 -7.35 12.72 25.13
C THR A 135 -7.82 12.49 26.56
#